data_0ae0ce7bc3513a624e1681475dafdfa8
#
_entry.id   0ae0ce7bc3513a624e1681475dafdfa8
#
_cell.length_a   1.000
_cell.length_b   1.000
_cell.length_c   1.000
_cell.angle_alpha   90.00
_cell.angle_beta   90.00
_cell.angle_gamma   90.00
#
_symmetry.space_group_name_H-M   'P 1'
#
loop_
_entity.id
_entity.type
_entity.pdbx_description
1 polymer ?
#
loop_
_entity_poly.entity_id
_entity_poly.type
_entity_poly.pdbx_seq_one_letter_code
_entity_poly.pdbx_strand_id
1 'polypeptide(L)'
;MTAWWQSGTIYQVYPRSFQDSDGDGVGDLKGIEARLDHLVALGVDAVWISPIFPSPMRDFGYDVADYCGIDPRFGTLADFDDLLAAAHARGLKLLLDFVPNHSSTDHPWFRESRSSRDNPKRDWYIWRDPAADGGPPNNWISDFGGSAWEYDAVTAQYYYHAFLKEQADLNWRNPDLRAAMMDALRFWFDRGVDGFRVDVLWHMVKHADFPDNPANPAYLPAMGEMHKVLQLHSTDQPDVHAIAAEMRAIADSYDGDRVLIGEIYLPVERLMRYYGLDAPEVHLPFNFQLIDAPWHARQLAQLIADYEAALPPGGWPNWVLGNHDRPRIASRVGMDQARVAAVLLFTLRGTPTLYYGDEIGLTDVAIPPDRVQDPRELREPGLGLGRDPVRTPMPWNASDHAGFSTAEPWLPLGPDWPTRNVAAQNADAGSMLALHRDLLALRRKHAALGIGDFRLMEAAGDVLAYERRHEDERIVIALNMGATEQTVVLPQGENLLTIATPSPLRGEGRGEGRRLTETARSASFSPSPNPLPGGERAYQLAPNEAVILRVTR
;
A
#
# COMPACT_ATOMS: atom_id res chain seq x y z
N MET A 1 -21.86 7.27 -13.97
CA MET A 1 -20.64 6.68 -14.60
C MET A 1 -19.75 6.22 -13.46
N THR A 2 -19.05 5.11 -13.63
CA THR A 2 -18.08 4.61 -12.64
C THR A 2 -16.82 5.46 -12.70
N ALA A 3 -16.35 5.99 -11.59
CA ALA A 3 -15.09 6.72 -11.53
C ALA A 3 -13.90 5.80 -11.88
N TRP A 4 -12.84 6.34 -12.47
CA TRP A 4 -11.68 5.56 -12.90
C TRP A 4 -11.05 4.78 -11.74
N TRP A 5 -10.99 5.37 -10.55
CA TRP A 5 -10.41 4.76 -9.36
C TRP A 5 -11.23 3.58 -8.81
N GLN A 6 -12.51 3.43 -9.16
CA GLN A 6 -13.31 2.28 -8.74
C GLN A 6 -12.96 1.00 -9.51
N SER A 7 -12.74 1.12 -10.82
CA SER A 7 -12.39 -0.05 -11.65
C SER A 7 -10.89 -0.25 -11.82
N GLY A 8 -10.10 0.81 -11.59
CA GLY A 8 -8.66 0.84 -11.81
C GLY A 8 -7.85 0.09 -10.77
N THR A 9 -6.57 -0.08 -11.08
CA THR A 9 -5.54 -0.65 -10.20
C THR A 9 -4.46 0.37 -9.96
N ILE A 10 -4.06 0.54 -8.70
CA ILE A 10 -3.00 1.46 -8.29
C ILE A 10 -1.70 0.67 -8.11
N TYR A 11 -0.60 1.22 -8.57
CA TYR A 11 0.73 0.68 -8.39
C TYR A 11 1.57 1.64 -7.55
N GLN A 12 2.05 1.18 -6.40
CA GLN A 12 2.91 1.98 -5.53
C GLN A 12 4.37 1.90 -5.99
N VAL A 13 4.96 3.04 -6.29
CA VAL A 13 6.40 3.21 -6.53
C VAL A 13 7.06 3.79 -5.28
N TYR A 14 8.13 3.11 -4.80
CA TYR A 14 9.05 3.68 -3.83
C TYR A 14 10.21 4.32 -4.62
N PRO A 15 10.26 5.66 -4.76
CA PRO A 15 11.10 6.31 -5.77
C PRO A 15 12.57 5.96 -5.65
N ARG A 16 13.11 5.94 -4.42
CA ARG A 16 14.52 5.62 -4.13
C ARG A 16 14.97 4.24 -4.65
N SER A 17 14.03 3.32 -4.85
CA SER A 17 14.31 1.91 -5.16
C SER A 17 13.72 1.46 -6.50
N PHE A 18 13.13 2.34 -7.28
CA PHE A 18 12.49 1.93 -8.52
C PHE A 18 13.45 1.92 -9.72
N GLN A 19 14.09 3.04 -10.02
CA GLN A 19 15.13 3.16 -11.07
C GLN A 19 15.97 4.40 -10.82
N ASP A 20 17.27 4.24 -10.82
CA ASP A 20 18.26 5.30 -10.82
C ASP A 20 18.63 5.67 -12.26
N SER A 21 18.57 6.94 -12.62
CA SER A 21 18.88 7.44 -13.96
C SER A 21 20.23 8.16 -14.07
N ASP A 22 20.77 8.67 -12.97
CA ASP A 22 22.00 9.47 -12.94
C ASP A 22 23.23 8.74 -12.36
N GLY A 23 23.01 7.56 -11.77
CA GLY A 23 24.07 6.66 -11.32
C GLY A 23 24.61 7.00 -9.93
N ASP A 24 23.81 7.60 -9.06
CA ASP A 24 24.19 7.88 -7.66
C ASP A 24 23.82 6.76 -6.69
N GLY A 25 23.11 5.72 -7.14
CA GLY A 25 22.65 4.58 -6.35
C GLY A 25 21.26 4.76 -5.75
N VAL A 26 20.58 5.88 -6.01
CA VAL A 26 19.23 6.21 -5.52
C VAL A 26 18.32 6.44 -6.73
N GLY A 27 17.13 5.87 -6.71
CA GLY A 27 16.16 6.07 -7.79
C GLY A 27 15.59 7.49 -7.80
N ASP A 28 15.14 7.95 -8.96
CA ASP A 28 14.73 9.32 -9.25
C ASP A 28 13.53 9.42 -10.21
N LEU A 29 13.03 10.64 -10.47
CA LEU A 29 11.84 10.89 -11.31
C LEU A 29 12.08 10.49 -12.77
N LYS A 30 13.27 10.74 -13.33
CA LYS A 30 13.61 10.34 -14.70
C LYS A 30 13.70 8.82 -14.82
N GLY A 31 14.17 8.15 -13.77
CA GLY A 31 14.16 6.70 -13.68
C GLY A 31 12.74 6.15 -13.68
N ILE A 32 11.82 6.76 -12.93
CA ILE A 32 10.40 6.37 -12.96
C ILE A 32 9.82 6.59 -14.36
N GLU A 33 10.08 7.74 -14.99
CA GLU A 33 9.63 8.05 -16.35
C GLU A 33 10.11 7.00 -17.35
N ALA A 34 11.39 6.61 -17.29
CA ALA A 34 11.99 5.59 -18.17
C ALA A 34 11.33 4.21 -18.02
N ARG A 35 10.61 3.95 -16.93
CA ARG A 35 9.93 2.68 -16.62
C ARG A 35 8.41 2.71 -16.77
N LEU A 36 7.81 3.82 -17.22
CA LEU A 36 6.36 3.92 -17.40
C LEU A 36 5.81 2.86 -18.38
N ASP A 37 6.56 2.50 -19.42
CA ASP A 37 6.14 1.48 -20.37
C ASP A 37 6.02 0.08 -19.74
N HIS A 38 6.81 -0.24 -18.69
CA HIS A 38 6.63 -1.44 -17.89
C HIS A 38 5.27 -1.43 -17.17
N LEU A 39 4.89 -0.32 -16.58
CA LEU A 39 3.62 -0.14 -15.86
C LEU A 39 2.41 -0.24 -16.80
N VAL A 40 2.51 0.35 -17.99
CA VAL A 40 1.51 0.20 -19.05
C VAL A 40 1.38 -1.27 -19.48
N ALA A 41 2.51 -1.94 -19.72
CA ALA A 41 2.53 -3.35 -20.11
C ALA A 41 2.04 -4.29 -18.99
N LEU A 42 2.22 -3.92 -17.74
CA LEU A 42 1.67 -4.62 -16.58
C LEU A 42 0.14 -4.51 -16.56
N GLY A 43 -0.39 -3.35 -16.94
CA GLY A 43 -1.82 -3.11 -17.01
C GLY A 43 -2.37 -2.38 -15.79
N VAL A 44 -1.61 -1.58 -15.07
CA VAL A 44 -2.11 -0.70 -14.00
C VAL A 44 -2.69 0.59 -14.57
N ASP A 45 -3.51 1.27 -13.79
CA ASP A 45 -4.24 2.47 -14.22
C ASP A 45 -3.69 3.74 -13.56
N ALA A 46 -3.09 3.60 -12.39
CA ALA A 46 -2.51 4.72 -11.65
C ALA A 46 -1.19 4.34 -11.00
N VAL A 47 -0.32 5.33 -10.85
CA VAL A 47 0.96 5.24 -10.14
C VAL A 47 0.88 6.13 -8.90
N TRP A 48 1.04 5.54 -7.72
CA TRP A 48 1.25 6.28 -6.48
C TRP A 48 2.74 6.33 -6.19
N ILE A 49 3.31 7.53 -6.07
CA ILE A 49 4.71 7.76 -5.74
C ILE A 49 4.80 8.14 -4.27
N SER A 50 5.58 7.38 -3.47
CA SER A 50 5.94 7.74 -2.09
C SER A 50 6.69 9.07 -2.06
N PRO A 51 6.84 9.78 -0.90
CA PRO A 51 7.22 11.20 -0.87
C PRO A 51 8.47 11.56 -1.67
N ILE A 52 8.35 12.61 -2.47
CA ILE A 52 9.43 13.17 -3.31
C ILE A 52 9.73 14.64 -2.96
N PHE A 53 9.12 15.15 -1.90
CA PHE A 53 9.28 16.53 -1.45
C PHE A 53 10.65 16.76 -0.81
N PRO A 54 11.16 18.03 -0.79
CA PRO A 54 12.37 18.38 -0.07
C PRO A 54 12.34 17.88 1.37
N SER A 55 13.35 17.11 1.75
CA SER A 55 13.42 16.43 3.03
C SER A 55 14.88 16.24 3.47
N PRO A 56 15.22 16.39 4.76
CA PRO A 56 16.49 15.93 5.31
C PRO A 56 16.69 14.41 5.25
N MET A 57 15.67 13.64 4.85
CA MET A 57 15.68 12.18 4.74
C MET A 57 15.92 11.45 6.06
N ARG A 58 15.45 11.99 7.17
CA ARG A 58 15.51 11.31 8.48
C ARG A 58 14.55 10.12 8.51
N ASP A 59 13.44 10.24 7.76
CA ASP A 59 12.49 9.17 7.50
C ASP A 59 12.17 9.08 5.99
N PHE A 60 13.23 9.12 5.17
CA PHE A 60 13.21 8.85 3.72
C PHE A 60 12.12 9.60 2.94
N GLY A 61 11.88 10.87 3.27
CA GLY A 61 10.93 11.74 2.59
C GLY A 61 9.67 12.05 3.41
N TYR A 62 9.36 11.27 4.43
CA TYR A 62 8.22 11.54 5.31
C TYR A 62 8.48 12.70 6.30
N ASP A 63 9.71 13.16 6.45
CA ASP A 63 10.08 14.38 7.17
C ASP A 63 10.15 15.57 6.19
N VAL A 64 8.98 16.06 5.75
CA VAL A 64 8.83 17.07 4.69
C VAL A 64 9.32 18.45 5.15
N ALA A 65 10.23 19.07 4.38
CA ALA A 65 10.75 20.41 4.63
C ALA A 65 10.15 21.50 3.70
N ASP A 66 9.48 21.10 2.62
CA ASP A 66 8.72 21.96 1.70
C ASP A 66 7.65 21.13 0.99
N TYR A 67 6.38 21.47 1.15
CA TYR A 67 5.26 20.71 0.54
C TYR A 67 5.04 21.01 -0.95
N CYS A 68 5.69 22.03 -1.50
CA CYS A 68 5.47 22.50 -2.88
C CYS A 68 6.72 22.38 -3.78
N GLY A 69 7.77 21.71 -3.30
CA GLY A 69 9.01 21.47 -4.03
C GLY A 69 9.25 20.00 -4.36
N ILE A 70 10.31 19.74 -5.11
CA ILE A 70 10.87 18.39 -5.34
C ILE A 70 12.25 18.34 -4.69
N ASP A 71 12.54 17.26 -3.97
CA ASP A 71 13.88 17.06 -3.40
C ASP A 71 14.91 16.89 -4.53
N PRO A 72 16.05 17.60 -4.47
CA PRO A 72 17.06 17.54 -5.53
C PRO A 72 17.60 16.14 -5.83
N ARG A 73 17.49 15.17 -4.89
CA ARG A 73 17.86 13.77 -5.12
C ARG A 73 16.94 13.09 -6.12
N PHE A 74 15.70 13.56 -6.22
CA PHE A 74 14.72 12.98 -7.16
C PHE A 74 14.61 13.78 -8.45
N GLY A 75 15.11 15.01 -8.49
CA GLY A 75 15.05 15.89 -9.65
C GLY A 75 14.51 17.28 -9.33
N THR A 76 13.82 17.86 -10.28
CA THR A 76 13.25 19.23 -10.22
C THR A 76 11.75 19.21 -10.45
N LEU A 77 11.07 20.36 -10.24
CA LEU A 77 9.66 20.51 -10.63
C LEU A 77 9.44 20.32 -12.13
N ALA A 78 10.44 20.66 -12.98
CA ALA A 78 10.34 20.42 -14.41
C ALA A 78 10.40 18.92 -14.73
N ASP A 79 11.30 18.15 -14.08
CA ASP A 79 11.34 16.69 -14.23
C ASP A 79 10.03 16.03 -13.76
N PHE A 80 9.39 16.59 -12.74
CA PHE A 80 8.07 16.14 -12.31
C PHE A 80 6.99 16.44 -13.35
N ASP A 81 6.99 17.62 -13.95
CA ASP A 81 6.03 17.99 -15.01
C ASP A 81 6.19 17.08 -16.24
N ASP A 82 7.44 16.75 -16.60
CA ASP A 82 7.73 15.82 -17.70
C ASP A 82 7.21 14.42 -17.38
N LEU A 83 7.46 13.90 -16.18
CA LEU A 83 6.93 12.61 -15.70
C LEU A 83 5.40 12.59 -15.73
N LEU A 84 4.75 13.63 -15.21
CA LEU A 84 3.28 13.74 -15.18
C LEU A 84 2.70 13.73 -16.60
N ALA A 85 3.27 14.53 -17.50
CA ALA A 85 2.86 14.58 -18.90
C ALA A 85 3.10 13.23 -19.60
N ALA A 86 4.23 12.57 -19.34
CA ALA A 86 4.55 11.25 -19.90
C ALA A 86 3.60 10.16 -19.40
N ALA A 87 3.21 10.20 -18.13
CA ALA A 87 2.23 9.28 -17.53
C ALA A 87 0.84 9.50 -18.18
N HIS A 88 0.37 10.74 -18.24
CA HIS A 88 -0.92 11.08 -18.85
C HIS A 88 -0.98 10.72 -20.34
N ALA A 89 0.10 10.95 -21.10
CA ALA A 89 0.19 10.56 -22.51
C ALA A 89 0.04 9.04 -22.72
N ARG A 90 0.33 8.24 -21.70
CA ARG A 90 0.16 6.77 -21.68
C ARG A 90 -1.16 6.32 -21.06
N GLY A 91 -2.01 7.25 -20.63
CA GLY A 91 -3.29 6.95 -19.98
C GLY A 91 -3.15 6.57 -18.50
N LEU A 92 -1.98 6.74 -17.90
CA LEU A 92 -1.75 6.50 -16.47
C LEU A 92 -2.12 7.74 -15.66
N LYS A 93 -2.75 7.53 -14.51
CA LYS A 93 -2.97 8.52 -13.49
C LYS A 93 -1.76 8.62 -12.55
N LEU A 94 -1.47 9.82 -12.03
CA LEU A 94 -0.36 10.03 -11.10
C LEU A 94 -0.87 10.52 -9.74
N LEU A 95 -0.53 9.79 -8.70
CA LEU A 95 -0.88 10.09 -7.31
C LEU A 95 0.40 10.41 -6.53
N LEU A 96 0.34 11.40 -5.66
CA LEU A 96 1.42 11.72 -4.73
C LEU A 96 1.07 11.26 -3.31
N ASP A 97 2.09 11.20 -2.48
CA ASP A 97 1.94 11.01 -1.04
C ASP A 97 1.80 12.38 -0.37
N PHE A 98 0.72 12.64 0.34
CA PHE A 98 0.52 13.87 1.10
C PHE A 98 0.71 13.56 2.58
N VAL A 99 1.69 14.21 3.20
CA VAL A 99 2.11 13.96 4.60
C VAL A 99 1.62 15.08 5.51
N PRO A 100 0.32 15.11 5.89
CA PRO A 100 -0.26 16.25 6.55
C PRO A 100 -0.12 16.26 8.07
N ASN A 101 0.22 15.12 8.72
CA ASN A 101 0.28 15.04 10.17
C ASN A 101 1.41 15.86 10.78
N HIS A 102 2.57 15.90 10.15
CA HIS A 102 3.80 16.50 10.66
C HIS A 102 4.64 17.10 9.55
N SER A 103 5.57 17.95 9.90
CA SER A 103 6.63 18.40 9.00
C SER A 103 8.01 18.13 9.60
N SER A 104 9.05 18.22 8.77
CA SER A 104 10.42 18.23 9.26
C SER A 104 10.64 19.39 10.23
N THR A 105 11.49 19.19 11.25
CA THR A 105 12.02 20.30 12.05
C THR A 105 12.89 21.26 11.24
N ASP A 106 13.27 20.88 10.02
CA ASP A 106 13.96 21.76 9.07
C ASP A 106 13.00 22.61 8.23
N HIS A 107 11.68 22.35 8.27
CA HIS A 107 10.69 23.16 7.59
C HIS A 107 10.74 24.62 8.09
N PRO A 108 10.67 25.63 7.21
CA PRO A 108 10.66 27.04 7.61
C PRO A 108 9.60 27.37 8.67
N TRP A 109 8.42 26.76 8.58
CA TRP A 109 7.35 26.96 9.58
C TRP A 109 7.77 26.51 10.98
N PHE A 110 8.45 25.35 11.12
CA PHE A 110 8.91 24.90 12.43
C PHE A 110 10.04 25.79 12.97
N ARG A 111 10.98 26.19 12.12
CA ARG A 111 12.08 27.09 12.52
C ARG A 111 11.54 28.44 13.03
N GLU A 112 10.52 29.00 12.36
CA GLU A 112 9.82 30.20 12.83
C GLU A 112 9.09 29.92 14.15
N SER A 113 8.25 28.86 14.21
CA SER A 113 7.51 28.46 15.41
C SER A 113 8.42 28.29 16.64
N ARG A 114 9.59 27.70 16.44
CA ARG A 114 10.58 27.46 17.49
C ARG A 114 11.32 28.73 17.95
N SER A 115 11.37 29.76 17.14
CA SER A 115 12.21 30.95 17.37
C SER A 115 11.81 31.73 18.63
N SER A 116 10.51 31.76 18.97
CA SER A 116 9.96 32.45 20.14
C SER A 116 8.58 31.90 20.50
N ARG A 117 8.21 31.98 21.77
CA ARG A 117 6.84 31.68 22.25
C ARG A 117 5.79 32.64 21.65
N ASP A 118 6.21 33.85 21.27
CA ASP A 118 5.34 34.90 20.72
C ASP A 118 5.36 34.93 19.18
N ASN A 119 6.04 33.98 18.51
CA ASN A 119 6.07 33.94 17.05
C ASN A 119 4.66 33.65 16.49
N PRO A 120 4.21 34.34 15.43
CA PRO A 120 2.88 34.11 14.83
C PRO A 120 2.62 32.67 14.42
N LYS A 121 3.65 31.90 14.08
CA LYS A 121 3.54 30.47 13.76
C LYS A 121 3.72 29.56 14.98
N ARG A 122 3.79 30.09 16.22
CA ARG A 122 3.99 29.25 17.39
C ARG A 122 2.99 28.11 17.45
N ASP A 123 1.72 28.42 17.31
CA ASP A 123 0.61 27.49 17.40
C ASP A 123 0.36 26.68 16.10
N TRP A 124 1.25 26.79 15.10
CA TRP A 124 1.22 25.90 13.95
C TRP A 124 1.69 24.49 14.29
N TYR A 125 2.39 24.35 15.42
CA TYR A 125 2.86 23.09 15.99
C TYR A 125 2.33 22.93 17.41
N ILE A 126 2.41 21.70 17.93
CA ILE A 126 1.87 21.36 19.25
C ILE A 126 2.98 21.56 20.29
N TRP A 127 2.89 22.63 21.08
CA TRP A 127 3.82 22.97 22.15
C TRP A 127 3.14 22.88 23.50
N ARG A 128 3.86 22.40 24.53
CA ARG A 128 3.37 22.34 25.91
C ARG A 128 4.49 22.68 26.89
N ASP A 129 4.11 23.28 28.01
CA ASP A 129 5.04 23.47 29.13
C ASP A 129 5.40 22.11 29.77
N PRO A 130 6.57 21.99 30.40
CA PRO A 130 6.93 20.81 31.17
C PRO A 130 5.89 20.49 32.24
N ALA A 131 5.74 19.19 32.56
CA ALA A 131 5.02 18.76 33.74
C ALA A 131 5.62 19.34 35.03
N ALA A 132 4.92 19.23 36.16
CA ALA A 132 5.35 19.83 37.43
C ALA A 132 6.72 19.33 37.92
N ASP A 133 7.15 18.16 37.49
CA ASP A 133 8.47 17.57 37.76
C ASP A 133 9.56 17.98 36.75
N GLY A 134 9.19 18.78 35.74
CA GLY A 134 10.05 19.18 34.64
C GLY A 134 10.10 18.16 33.47
N GLY A 135 9.42 17.05 33.59
CA GLY A 135 9.34 16.00 32.56
C GLY A 135 8.39 16.31 31.41
N PRO A 136 8.19 15.33 30.49
CA PRO A 136 7.25 15.46 29.38
C PRO A 136 5.81 15.73 29.87
N PRO A 137 4.98 16.42 29.08
CA PRO A 137 3.63 16.81 29.48
C PRO A 137 2.70 15.63 29.84
N ASN A 138 2.89 14.47 29.23
CA ASN A 138 2.12 13.25 29.47
C ASN A 138 2.93 11.99 29.05
N ASN A 139 2.29 10.81 29.12
CA ASN A 139 2.93 9.51 28.87
C ASN A 139 2.89 9.06 27.40
N TRP A 140 2.67 9.95 26.44
CA TRP A 140 2.57 9.53 25.03
C TRP A 140 3.91 9.06 24.50
N ILE A 141 3.85 7.98 23.71
CA ILE A 141 5.02 7.27 23.17
C ILE A 141 5.03 7.44 21.65
N SER A 142 6.21 7.73 21.11
CA SER A 142 6.46 7.80 19.67
C SER A 142 6.30 6.44 19.02
N ASP A 143 5.81 6.41 17.78
CA ASP A 143 5.70 5.18 16.97
C ASP A 143 7.08 4.56 16.66
N PHE A 144 8.16 5.32 16.82
CA PHE A 144 9.54 4.86 16.75
C PHE A 144 10.18 4.61 18.13
N GLY A 145 9.36 4.46 19.18
CA GLY A 145 9.82 4.25 20.55
C GLY A 145 10.30 5.53 21.25
N GLY A 146 10.32 5.48 22.58
CA GLY A 146 10.65 6.63 23.43
C GLY A 146 9.50 7.63 23.58
N SER A 147 9.76 8.74 24.30
CA SER A 147 8.76 9.81 24.49
C SER A 147 8.35 10.41 23.15
N ALA A 148 7.07 10.74 23.00
CA ALA A 148 6.54 11.53 21.88
C ALA A 148 6.72 13.05 22.08
N TRP A 149 7.50 13.46 23.08
CA TRP A 149 7.76 14.85 23.42
C TRP A 149 9.26 15.12 23.45
N GLU A 150 9.72 16.13 22.71
CA GLU A 150 11.11 16.57 22.71
C GLU A 150 11.22 17.97 23.33
N TYR A 151 12.16 18.12 24.29
CA TYR A 151 12.37 19.39 24.99
C TYR A 151 13.17 20.38 24.11
N ASP A 152 12.59 21.56 23.93
CA ASP A 152 13.27 22.67 23.29
C ASP A 152 13.83 23.68 24.30
N ALA A 153 15.13 23.70 24.44
CA ALA A 153 15.83 24.61 25.36
C ALA A 153 15.69 26.09 24.97
N VAL A 154 15.39 26.42 23.71
CA VAL A 154 15.23 27.81 23.25
C VAL A 154 14.02 28.46 23.88
N THR A 155 12.92 27.72 23.93
CA THR A 155 11.64 28.22 24.44
C THR A 155 11.25 27.62 25.78
N ALA A 156 12.03 26.68 26.31
CA ALA A 156 11.78 25.93 27.54
C ALA A 156 10.37 25.26 27.53
N GLN A 157 9.99 24.69 26.39
CA GLN A 157 8.77 23.90 26.20
C GLN A 157 9.10 22.58 25.50
N TYR A 158 8.16 21.65 25.53
CA TYR A 158 8.17 20.44 24.72
C TYR A 158 7.33 20.64 23.47
N TYR A 159 7.82 20.12 22.32
CA TYR A 159 6.97 19.93 21.15
C TYR A 159 6.61 18.46 20.99
N TYR A 160 5.42 18.22 20.44
CA TYR A 160 4.92 16.88 20.18
C TYR A 160 5.40 16.35 18.83
N HIS A 161 5.74 15.06 18.80
CA HIS A 161 6.06 14.31 17.59
C HIS A 161 5.53 12.87 17.73
N ALA A 162 4.59 12.46 16.88
CA ALA A 162 4.09 11.09 16.89
C ALA A 162 5.13 10.08 16.38
N PHE A 163 6.04 10.52 15.53
CA PHE A 163 7.09 9.73 14.89
C PHE A 163 8.48 10.15 15.39
N LEU A 164 9.42 10.41 14.49
CA LEU A 164 10.74 10.90 14.91
C LEU A 164 10.65 12.30 15.52
N LYS A 165 11.58 12.62 16.41
CA LYS A 165 11.67 13.98 16.95
C LYS A 165 11.97 15.04 15.87
N GLU A 166 12.47 14.61 14.73
CA GLU A 166 12.65 15.44 13.54
C GLU A 166 11.37 15.65 12.73
N GLN A 167 10.25 14.97 13.10
CA GLN A 167 8.93 15.04 12.47
C GLN A 167 7.94 15.70 13.44
N ALA A 168 8.01 17.04 13.60
CA ALA A 168 7.16 17.77 14.52
C ALA A 168 5.71 17.81 14.03
N ASP A 169 4.76 17.41 14.90
CA ASP A 169 3.34 17.35 14.58
C ASP A 169 2.72 18.73 14.41
N LEU A 170 1.95 18.87 13.34
CA LEU A 170 1.20 20.09 13.00
C LEU A 170 -0.07 20.21 13.85
N ASN A 171 -0.41 21.45 14.21
CA ASN A 171 -1.62 21.74 14.96
C ASN A 171 -2.80 22.05 14.04
N TRP A 172 -3.52 21.05 13.60
CA TRP A 172 -4.67 21.17 12.69
C TRP A 172 -5.87 21.94 13.26
N ARG A 173 -5.87 22.31 14.54
CA ARG A 173 -6.83 23.25 15.13
C ARG A 173 -6.50 24.71 14.82
N ASN A 174 -5.27 24.99 14.36
CA ASN A 174 -4.88 26.32 13.93
C ASN A 174 -5.42 26.60 12.51
N PRO A 175 -6.25 27.64 12.30
CA PRO A 175 -6.87 27.89 10.99
C PRO A 175 -5.88 28.33 9.92
N ASP A 176 -4.81 29.05 10.30
CA ASP A 176 -3.81 29.52 9.34
C ASP A 176 -2.95 28.36 8.82
N LEU A 177 -2.56 27.43 9.72
CA LEU A 177 -1.90 26.19 9.31
C LEU A 177 -2.81 25.38 8.38
N ARG A 178 -4.08 25.18 8.78
CA ARG A 178 -5.04 24.42 7.98
C ARG A 178 -5.17 25.00 6.58
N ALA A 179 -5.30 26.34 6.45
CA ALA A 179 -5.34 27.01 5.16
C ALA A 179 -4.06 26.78 4.34
N ALA A 180 -2.88 26.91 4.95
CA ALA A 180 -1.60 26.70 4.27
C ALA A 180 -1.43 25.25 3.76
N MET A 181 -1.87 24.25 4.53
CA MET A 181 -1.85 22.85 4.10
C MET A 181 -2.85 22.56 2.98
N MET A 182 -4.04 23.17 3.02
CA MET A 182 -5.02 23.07 1.92
C MET A 182 -4.52 23.75 0.65
N ASP A 183 -3.74 24.83 0.77
CA ASP A 183 -3.11 25.48 -0.39
C ASP A 183 -1.98 24.63 -0.99
N ALA A 184 -1.23 23.87 -0.16
CA ALA A 184 -0.28 22.89 -0.67
C ALA A 184 -0.98 21.76 -1.46
N LEU A 185 -2.15 21.31 -1.00
CA LEU A 185 -2.95 20.32 -1.72
C LEU A 185 -3.41 20.87 -3.09
N ARG A 186 -3.91 22.13 -3.12
CA ARG A 186 -4.33 22.82 -4.36
C ARG A 186 -3.17 23.01 -5.33
N PHE A 187 -1.98 23.37 -4.84
CA PHE A 187 -0.78 23.54 -5.67
C PHE A 187 -0.51 22.33 -6.57
N TRP A 188 -0.64 21.12 -6.04
CA TRP A 188 -0.43 19.89 -6.81
C TRP A 188 -1.62 19.54 -7.71
N PHE A 189 -2.86 19.79 -7.26
CA PHE A 189 -4.03 19.60 -8.11
C PHE A 189 -4.04 20.58 -9.30
N ASP A 190 -3.67 21.85 -9.08
CA ASP A 190 -3.51 22.86 -10.14
C ASP A 190 -2.44 22.46 -11.15
N ARG A 191 -1.43 21.70 -10.71
CA ARG A 191 -0.38 21.14 -11.56
C ARG A 191 -0.83 19.91 -12.34
N GLY A 192 -1.96 19.32 -12.00
CA GLY A 192 -2.57 18.22 -12.73
C GLY A 192 -2.45 16.84 -12.06
N VAL A 193 -1.97 16.75 -10.83
CA VAL A 193 -1.94 15.49 -10.05
C VAL A 193 -3.35 14.92 -9.91
N ASP A 194 -3.52 13.61 -10.11
CA ASP A 194 -4.83 12.97 -10.16
C ASP A 194 -5.36 12.55 -8.78
N GLY A 195 -4.56 12.66 -7.73
CA GLY A 195 -4.98 12.34 -6.37
C GLY A 195 -3.83 12.20 -5.40
N PHE A 196 -4.18 11.85 -4.17
CA PHE A 196 -3.21 11.66 -3.09
C PHE A 196 -3.48 10.41 -2.26
N ARG A 197 -2.41 9.77 -1.84
CA ARG A 197 -2.44 8.96 -0.63
C ARG A 197 -2.13 9.90 0.54
N VAL A 198 -3.05 10.00 1.48
CA VAL A 198 -2.95 10.86 2.67
C VAL A 198 -2.34 10.06 3.80
N ASP A 199 -1.11 10.40 4.13
CA ASP A 199 -0.30 9.76 5.16
C ASP A 199 -0.92 9.92 6.54
N VAL A 200 -0.96 8.84 7.30
CA VAL A 200 -1.42 8.74 8.70
C VAL A 200 -2.59 9.66 9.07
N LEU A 201 -3.60 9.69 8.21
CA LEU A 201 -4.76 10.58 8.33
C LEU A 201 -5.37 10.61 9.73
N TRP A 202 -5.47 9.46 10.40
CA TRP A 202 -6.06 9.35 11.73
C TRP A 202 -5.21 9.94 12.86
N HIS A 203 -3.94 10.26 12.59
CA HIS A 203 -3.04 10.94 13.54
C HIS A 203 -3.19 12.46 13.57
N MET A 204 -3.79 13.09 12.55
CA MET A 204 -3.74 14.55 12.36
C MET A 204 -4.26 15.36 13.55
N VAL A 205 -5.22 14.85 14.30
CA VAL A 205 -5.80 15.56 15.44
C VAL A 205 -5.61 14.76 16.73
N LYS A 206 -5.17 15.46 17.79
CA LYS A 206 -4.97 14.93 19.15
C LYS A 206 -6.04 15.46 20.09
N HIS A 207 -6.28 14.76 21.21
CA HIS A 207 -7.21 15.25 22.24
C HIS A 207 -6.77 16.64 22.74
N ALA A 208 -7.71 17.57 22.90
CA ALA A 208 -7.40 18.98 23.20
C ALA A 208 -6.68 19.18 24.53
N ASP A 209 -7.00 18.37 25.54
CA ASP A 209 -6.44 18.48 26.91
C ASP A 209 -5.19 17.63 27.11
N PHE A 210 -4.77 16.82 26.12
CA PHE A 210 -3.57 15.95 26.18
C PHE A 210 -3.52 15.04 27.41
N PRO A 211 -4.59 14.30 27.78
CA PRO A 211 -4.54 13.37 28.91
C PRO A 211 -3.63 12.19 28.62
N ASP A 212 -3.15 11.52 29.65
CA ASP A 212 -2.39 10.27 29.51
C ASP A 212 -3.16 9.23 28.71
N ASN A 213 -2.47 8.51 27.82
CA ASN A 213 -3.00 7.34 27.18
C ASN A 213 -3.08 6.16 28.17
N PRO A 214 -4.15 5.36 28.15
CA PRO A 214 -4.26 4.17 28.99
C PRO A 214 -3.15 3.16 28.69
N ALA A 215 -2.67 2.48 29.74
CA ALA A 215 -1.74 1.36 29.56
C ALA A 215 -2.38 0.25 28.71
N ASN A 216 -1.60 -0.38 27.83
CA ASN A 216 -2.05 -1.51 27.03
C ASN A 216 -1.88 -2.82 27.82
N PRO A 217 -2.98 -3.48 28.26
CA PRO A 217 -2.88 -4.72 29.02
C PRO A 217 -2.37 -5.92 28.20
N ALA A 218 -2.39 -5.82 26.86
CA ALA A 218 -1.91 -6.86 25.95
C ALA A 218 -0.47 -6.61 25.48
N TYR A 219 0.23 -5.61 26.00
CA TYR A 219 1.59 -5.27 25.61
C TYR A 219 2.57 -6.41 25.85
N LEU A 220 3.36 -6.70 24.83
CA LEU A 220 4.55 -7.56 24.91
C LEU A 220 5.76 -6.80 24.36
N PRO A 221 6.97 -6.92 24.95
CA PRO A 221 8.15 -6.18 24.53
C PRO A 221 8.49 -6.34 23.03
N ALA A 222 8.21 -7.49 22.44
CA ALA A 222 8.41 -7.74 21.01
C ALA A 222 7.51 -6.91 20.09
N MET A 223 6.48 -6.26 20.60
CA MET A 223 5.58 -5.39 19.82
C MET A 223 6.17 -4.01 19.55
N GLY A 224 7.24 -3.63 20.26
CA GLY A 224 7.79 -2.27 20.24
C GLY A 224 7.17 -1.37 21.31
N GLU A 225 7.89 -0.32 21.68
CA GLU A 225 7.51 0.56 22.81
C GLU A 225 6.19 1.31 22.60
N MET A 226 5.86 1.69 21.37
CA MET A 226 4.60 2.38 21.05
C MET A 226 3.37 1.64 21.59
N HIS A 227 3.44 0.32 21.65
CA HIS A 227 2.33 -0.53 22.13
C HIS A 227 2.21 -0.64 23.65
N LYS A 228 3.07 0.02 24.45
CA LYS A 228 2.93 0.10 25.91
C LYS A 228 1.65 0.80 26.32
N VAL A 229 1.14 1.70 25.48
CA VAL A 229 -0.09 2.46 25.70
C VAL A 229 -1.09 2.24 24.55
N LEU A 230 -2.37 2.42 24.84
CA LEU A 230 -3.42 2.49 23.82
C LEU A 230 -3.53 3.95 23.36
N GLN A 231 -3.27 4.23 22.10
CA GLN A 231 -3.25 5.59 21.53
C GLN A 231 -4.64 6.24 21.40
N LEU A 232 -5.46 6.19 22.46
CA LEU A 232 -6.85 6.65 22.44
C LEU A 232 -7.01 8.17 22.43
N HIS A 233 -6.00 8.89 22.94
CA HIS A 233 -6.02 10.35 23.03
C HIS A 233 -5.06 11.03 22.05
N SER A 234 -4.11 10.28 21.51
CA SER A 234 -3.12 10.80 20.56
C SER A 234 -3.52 10.60 19.10
N THR A 235 -4.59 9.84 18.81
CA THR A 235 -5.06 9.56 17.43
C THR A 235 -6.59 9.55 17.36
N ASP A 236 -7.14 9.58 16.15
CA ASP A 236 -8.54 9.36 15.77
C ASP A 236 -9.54 10.21 16.59
N GLN A 237 -9.22 11.49 16.77
CA GLN A 237 -10.10 12.42 17.44
C GLN A 237 -11.22 12.92 16.49
N PRO A 238 -12.42 13.21 16.99
CA PRO A 238 -13.58 13.55 16.15
C PRO A 238 -13.35 14.69 15.16
N ASP A 239 -12.51 15.68 15.51
CA ASP A 239 -12.26 16.84 14.66
C ASP A 239 -11.52 16.47 13.34
N VAL A 240 -10.92 15.29 13.23
CA VAL A 240 -10.23 14.83 12.00
C VAL A 240 -11.19 14.70 10.83
N HIS A 241 -12.43 14.29 11.08
CA HIS A 241 -13.43 14.07 10.06
C HIS A 241 -13.79 15.36 9.30
N ALA A 242 -13.89 16.50 10.00
CA ALA A 242 -14.12 17.78 9.35
C ALA A 242 -12.95 18.23 8.44
N ILE A 243 -11.73 17.83 8.78
CA ILE A 243 -10.54 18.11 7.96
C ILE A 243 -10.51 17.19 6.74
N ALA A 244 -10.79 15.90 6.91
CA ALA A 244 -10.88 14.94 5.81
C ALA A 244 -11.99 15.35 4.81
N ALA A 245 -13.14 15.81 5.30
CA ALA A 245 -14.22 16.31 4.46
C ALA A 245 -13.82 17.59 3.67
N GLU A 246 -13.03 18.49 4.26
CA GLU A 246 -12.50 19.67 3.55
C GLU A 246 -11.52 19.27 2.45
N MET A 247 -10.58 18.34 2.73
CA MET A 247 -9.69 17.80 1.69
C MET A 247 -10.48 17.17 0.55
N ARG A 248 -11.55 16.42 0.88
CA ARG A 248 -12.43 15.81 -0.10
C ARG A 248 -13.15 16.87 -0.95
N ALA A 249 -13.70 17.89 -0.33
CA ALA A 249 -14.37 18.98 -1.05
C ALA A 249 -13.42 19.71 -2.02
N ILE A 250 -12.14 19.85 -1.65
CA ILE A 250 -11.11 20.38 -2.56
C ILE A 250 -10.92 19.42 -3.73
N ALA A 251 -10.70 18.13 -3.50
CA ALA A 251 -10.51 17.16 -4.56
C ALA A 251 -11.70 17.11 -5.53
N ASP A 252 -12.93 17.14 -5.00
CA ASP A 252 -14.17 17.13 -5.79
C ASP A 252 -14.40 18.43 -6.58
N SER A 253 -13.69 19.52 -6.25
CA SER A 253 -13.77 20.79 -6.99
C SER A 253 -12.98 20.80 -8.30
N TYR A 254 -12.14 19.78 -8.53
CA TYR A 254 -11.35 19.62 -9.74
C TYR A 254 -11.99 18.60 -10.68
N ASP A 255 -11.84 18.82 -11.99
CA ASP A 255 -12.28 17.89 -13.01
C ASP A 255 -11.43 16.59 -13.01
N GLY A 256 -12.00 15.49 -13.48
CA GLY A 256 -11.27 14.23 -13.76
C GLY A 256 -11.25 13.24 -12.61
N ASP A 257 -12.24 13.27 -11.72
CA ASP A 257 -12.42 12.29 -10.61
C ASP A 257 -11.14 12.16 -9.75
N ARG A 258 -10.67 13.28 -9.18
CA ARG A 258 -9.50 13.29 -8.28
C ARG A 258 -9.77 12.38 -7.09
N VAL A 259 -8.76 11.57 -6.69
CA VAL A 259 -8.93 10.58 -5.63
C VAL A 259 -8.13 10.91 -4.38
N LEU A 260 -8.72 10.68 -3.21
CA LEU A 260 -8.03 10.67 -1.92
C LEU A 260 -8.07 9.27 -1.34
N ILE A 261 -6.90 8.74 -1.00
CA ILE A 261 -6.69 7.44 -0.36
C ILE A 261 -6.18 7.71 1.05
N GLY A 262 -6.96 7.39 2.07
CA GLY A 262 -6.54 7.65 3.45
C GLY A 262 -5.80 6.47 4.04
N GLU A 263 -4.56 6.67 4.51
CA GLU A 263 -3.91 5.66 5.32
C GLU A 263 -4.53 5.64 6.71
N ILE A 264 -5.08 4.49 7.13
CA ILE A 264 -5.83 4.36 8.39
C ILE A 264 -5.63 2.95 8.96
N TYR A 265 -4.94 2.84 10.11
CA TYR A 265 -4.77 1.59 10.86
C TYR A 265 -5.74 1.55 12.05
N LEU A 266 -7.01 1.34 11.77
CA LEU A 266 -8.07 1.30 12.78
C LEU A 266 -8.95 0.04 12.62
N PRO A 267 -9.63 -0.41 13.67
CA PRO A 267 -10.69 -1.41 13.56
C PRO A 267 -11.76 -0.98 12.54
N VAL A 268 -12.42 -1.96 11.91
CA VAL A 268 -13.37 -1.74 10.79
C VAL A 268 -14.40 -0.67 11.12
N GLU A 269 -15.02 -0.71 12.29
CA GLU A 269 -16.09 0.20 12.69
C GLU A 269 -15.62 1.67 12.75
N ARG A 270 -14.35 1.89 13.10
CA ARG A 270 -13.75 3.23 13.13
C ARG A 270 -13.26 3.64 11.74
N LEU A 271 -12.65 2.71 11.00
CA LEU A 271 -12.21 2.95 9.63
C LEU A 271 -13.38 3.35 8.72
N MET A 272 -14.56 2.71 8.86
CA MET A 272 -15.74 3.03 8.05
C MET A 272 -16.22 4.48 8.18
N ARG A 273 -15.89 5.14 9.28
CA ARG A 273 -16.25 6.55 9.48
C ARG A 273 -15.53 7.49 8.50
N TYR A 274 -14.36 7.10 8.03
CA TYR A 274 -13.55 7.89 7.08
C TYR A 274 -14.06 7.86 5.63
N TYR A 275 -15.08 7.05 5.33
CA TYR A 275 -15.88 7.24 4.11
C TYR A 275 -16.78 8.48 4.19
N GLY A 276 -17.06 8.95 5.41
CA GLY A 276 -17.89 10.09 5.76
C GLY A 276 -19.23 9.68 6.38
N LEU A 277 -19.56 10.31 7.51
CA LEU A 277 -20.84 10.12 8.20
C LEU A 277 -21.84 11.22 7.82
N ASP A 278 -21.40 12.47 7.90
CA ASP A 278 -22.22 13.68 7.66
C ASP A 278 -21.92 14.31 6.29
N ALA A 279 -20.71 14.17 5.82
CA ALA A 279 -20.23 14.61 4.51
C ALA A 279 -19.24 13.59 3.96
N PRO A 280 -19.06 13.48 2.62
CA PRO A 280 -18.04 12.61 2.05
C PRO A 280 -16.65 12.99 2.55
N GLU A 281 -15.85 11.96 2.91
CA GLU A 281 -14.46 12.11 3.31
C GLU A 281 -13.54 11.47 2.27
N VAL A 282 -12.57 10.62 2.65
CA VAL A 282 -11.70 10.02 1.63
C VAL A 282 -12.47 9.03 0.73
N HIS A 283 -12.05 8.92 -0.52
CA HIS A 283 -12.68 8.01 -1.47
C HIS A 283 -12.39 6.54 -1.13
N LEU A 284 -11.15 6.30 -0.71
CA LEU A 284 -10.58 4.97 -0.49
C LEU A 284 -9.81 4.94 0.84
N PRO A 285 -10.47 4.70 1.98
CA PRO A 285 -9.74 4.32 3.19
C PRO A 285 -8.95 3.04 2.93
N PHE A 286 -7.63 3.05 3.14
CA PHE A 286 -6.80 1.85 2.99
C PHE A 286 -7.21 0.77 3.96
N ASN A 287 -7.43 -0.44 3.43
CA ASN A 287 -7.70 -1.61 4.23
C ASN A 287 -6.46 -2.49 4.38
N PHE A 288 -5.76 -2.33 5.49
CA PHE A 288 -4.55 -3.10 5.82
C PHE A 288 -4.83 -4.47 6.44
N GLN A 289 -6.08 -4.84 6.67
CA GLN A 289 -6.42 -6.09 7.38
C GLN A 289 -5.88 -7.35 6.70
N LEU A 290 -5.79 -7.38 5.35
CA LEU A 290 -5.18 -8.51 4.62
C LEU A 290 -3.66 -8.62 4.84
N ILE A 291 -3.00 -7.55 5.27
CA ILE A 291 -1.57 -7.57 5.59
C ILE A 291 -1.33 -8.29 6.93
N ASP A 292 -2.14 -7.98 7.93
CA ASP A 292 -1.95 -8.47 9.29
C ASP A 292 -2.70 -9.79 9.56
N ALA A 293 -3.65 -10.17 8.69
CA ALA A 293 -4.44 -11.38 8.87
C ALA A 293 -3.61 -12.66 8.68
N PRO A 294 -3.82 -13.69 9.50
CA PRO A 294 -3.31 -15.02 9.23
C PRO A 294 -3.80 -15.54 7.86
N TRP A 295 -2.89 -16.15 7.11
CA TRP A 295 -3.18 -16.64 5.74
C TRP A 295 -3.95 -17.97 5.79
N HIS A 296 -5.24 -17.90 6.14
CA HIS A 296 -6.16 -19.04 6.24
C HIS A 296 -7.50 -18.70 5.60
N ALA A 297 -8.03 -19.59 4.75
CA ALA A 297 -9.24 -19.37 3.98
C ALA A 297 -10.44 -18.89 4.83
N ARG A 298 -10.72 -19.55 5.96
CA ARG A 298 -11.85 -19.20 6.84
C ARG A 298 -11.69 -17.80 7.47
N GLN A 299 -10.47 -17.46 7.92
CA GLN A 299 -10.24 -16.16 8.56
C GLN A 299 -10.32 -15.03 7.55
N LEU A 300 -9.74 -15.21 6.36
CA LEU A 300 -9.84 -14.22 5.29
C LEU A 300 -11.28 -14.10 4.77
N ALA A 301 -12.01 -15.21 4.63
CA ALA A 301 -13.43 -15.19 4.26
C ALA A 301 -14.25 -14.34 5.23
N GLN A 302 -14.08 -14.55 6.54
CA GLN A 302 -14.79 -13.78 7.57
C GLN A 302 -14.40 -12.30 7.52
N LEU A 303 -13.10 -12.00 7.47
CA LEU A 303 -12.59 -10.64 7.40
C LEU A 303 -13.15 -9.86 6.19
N ILE A 304 -13.15 -10.49 5.01
CA ILE A 304 -13.68 -9.87 3.80
C ILE A 304 -15.20 -9.67 3.92
N ALA A 305 -15.93 -10.66 4.42
CA ALA A 305 -17.37 -10.57 4.60
C ALA A 305 -17.75 -9.47 5.61
N ASP A 306 -17.06 -9.37 6.74
CA ASP A 306 -17.29 -8.36 7.75
C ASP A 306 -17.01 -6.95 7.21
N TYR A 307 -15.93 -6.80 6.44
CA TYR A 307 -15.59 -5.52 5.79
C TYR A 307 -16.66 -5.10 4.77
N GLU A 308 -17.07 -6.01 3.88
CA GLU A 308 -18.11 -5.74 2.87
C GLU A 308 -19.47 -5.41 3.53
N ALA A 309 -19.81 -6.09 4.63
CA ALA A 309 -21.05 -5.84 5.37
C ALA A 309 -21.03 -4.49 6.13
N ALA A 310 -19.86 -4.02 6.54
CA ALA A 310 -19.70 -2.76 7.26
C ALA A 310 -19.65 -1.53 6.35
N LEU A 311 -19.43 -1.69 5.04
CA LEU A 311 -19.32 -0.58 4.09
C LEU A 311 -20.59 0.29 4.10
N PRO A 312 -20.44 1.62 4.20
CA PRO A 312 -21.56 2.52 4.05
C PRO A 312 -22.09 2.52 2.59
N PRO A 313 -23.31 2.98 2.36
CA PRO A 313 -23.86 3.13 1.00
C PRO A 313 -22.90 3.95 0.12
N GLY A 314 -22.49 3.38 -1.03
CA GLY A 314 -21.51 3.99 -1.93
C GLY A 314 -20.05 3.79 -1.54
N GLY A 315 -19.77 3.19 -0.39
CA GLY A 315 -18.41 2.83 0.04
C GLY A 315 -17.75 1.85 -0.93
N TRP A 316 -16.46 2.06 -1.20
CA TRP A 316 -15.70 1.26 -2.15
C TRP A 316 -14.41 0.76 -1.52
N PRO A 317 -14.18 -0.57 -1.43
CA PRO A 317 -13.00 -1.12 -0.77
C PRO A 317 -11.70 -0.74 -1.49
N ASN A 318 -10.63 -0.61 -0.74
CA ASN A 318 -9.27 -0.55 -1.25
C ASN A 318 -8.44 -1.65 -0.59
N TRP A 319 -8.12 -2.69 -1.33
CA TRP A 319 -7.38 -3.84 -0.83
C TRP A 319 -5.89 -3.72 -1.12
N VAL A 320 -5.07 -4.14 -0.15
CA VAL A 320 -3.62 -4.12 -0.22
C VAL A 320 -3.04 -5.36 0.48
N LEU A 321 -1.99 -5.95 -0.11
CA LEU A 321 -1.29 -7.12 0.45
C LEU A 321 0.10 -6.79 0.97
N GLY A 322 0.61 -5.60 0.72
CA GLY A 322 1.91 -5.12 1.14
C GLY A 322 2.10 -3.65 0.77
N ASN A 323 3.05 -3.00 1.40
CA ASN A 323 3.50 -1.65 1.12
C ASN A 323 4.97 -1.49 1.55
N HIS A 324 5.48 -0.27 1.54
CA HIS A 324 6.86 0.05 1.93
C HIS A 324 7.14 -0.03 3.45
N ASP A 325 6.14 -0.36 4.28
CA ASP A 325 6.22 -0.44 5.74
C ASP A 325 5.99 -1.85 6.29
N ARG A 326 5.56 -2.79 5.44
CA ARG A 326 5.14 -4.13 5.85
C ARG A 326 5.83 -5.22 5.03
N PRO A 327 6.09 -6.40 5.62
CA PRO A 327 6.71 -7.52 4.91
C PRO A 327 5.97 -7.88 3.63
N ARG A 328 6.73 -8.17 2.57
CA ARG A 328 6.19 -8.52 1.25
C ARG A 328 5.35 -9.79 1.31
N ILE A 329 4.31 -9.85 0.50
CA ILE A 329 3.40 -11.00 0.48
C ILE A 329 4.15 -12.32 0.21
N ALA A 330 5.13 -12.34 -0.70
CA ALA A 330 5.90 -13.54 -1.01
C ALA A 330 6.75 -14.03 0.18
N SER A 331 7.21 -13.13 1.06
CA SER A 331 7.90 -13.48 2.31
C SER A 331 6.96 -14.04 3.36
N ARG A 332 5.74 -13.49 3.46
CA ARG A 332 4.76 -13.89 4.48
C ARG A 332 4.15 -15.26 4.20
N VAL A 333 3.83 -15.55 2.94
CA VAL A 333 3.03 -16.74 2.58
C VAL A 333 3.79 -17.75 1.70
N GLY A 334 5.00 -17.41 1.27
CA GLY A 334 5.77 -18.19 0.29
C GLY A 334 5.31 -17.95 -1.16
N MET A 335 6.18 -18.32 -2.12
CA MET A 335 6.00 -17.97 -3.53
C MET A 335 4.73 -18.59 -4.14
N ASP A 336 4.43 -19.84 -3.82
CA ASP A 336 3.26 -20.52 -4.37
C ASP A 336 1.96 -19.86 -3.90
N GLN A 337 1.86 -19.54 -2.61
CA GLN A 337 0.71 -18.83 -2.07
C GLN A 337 0.67 -17.35 -2.46
N ALA A 338 1.81 -16.73 -2.80
CA ALA A 338 1.82 -15.38 -3.36
C ALA A 338 1.11 -15.30 -4.73
N ARG A 339 1.13 -16.39 -5.51
CA ARG A 339 0.33 -16.49 -6.74
C ARG A 339 -1.18 -16.54 -6.45
N VAL A 340 -1.58 -17.29 -5.43
CA VAL A 340 -2.98 -17.32 -4.93
C VAL A 340 -3.38 -15.95 -4.41
N ALA A 341 -2.48 -15.26 -3.70
CA ALA A 341 -2.70 -13.92 -3.17
C ALA A 341 -2.91 -12.88 -4.30
N ALA A 342 -2.18 -12.99 -5.41
CA ALA A 342 -2.41 -12.15 -6.58
C ALA A 342 -3.81 -12.36 -7.16
N VAL A 343 -4.28 -13.62 -7.27
CA VAL A 343 -5.66 -13.89 -7.70
C VAL A 343 -6.66 -13.24 -6.74
N LEU A 344 -6.47 -13.40 -5.43
CA LEU A 344 -7.32 -12.76 -4.42
C LEU A 344 -7.37 -11.24 -4.62
N LEU A 345 -6.22 -10.58 -4.65
CA LEU A 345 -6.12 -9.12 -4.76
C LEU A 345 -6.86 -8.57 -5.98
N PHE A 346 -6.65 -9.18 -7.16
CA PHE A 346 -7.21 -8.65 -8.41
C PHE A 346 -8.62 -9.12 -8.71
N THR A 347 -9.19 -10.04 -7.93
CA THR A 347 -10.57 -10.52 -8.13
C THR A 347 -11.54 -10.09 -7.02
N LEU A 348 -11.06 -9.57 -5.88
CA LEU A 348 -11.92 -8.96 -4.88
C LEU A 348 -12.62 -7.70 -5.43
N ARG A 349 -13.78 -7.37 -4.83
CA ARG A 349 -14.47 -6.11 -5.07
C ARG A 349 -13.63 -4.96 -4.48
N GLY A 350 -13.50 -3.88 -5.23
CA GLY A 350 -12.75 -2.72 -4.77
C GLY A 350 -11.57 -2.38 -5.68
N THR A 351 -10.78 -1.40 -5.27
CA THR A 351 -9.58 -0.93 -5.95
C THR A 351 -8.37 -1.66 -5.37
N PRO A 352 -7.67 -2.51 -6.12
CA PRO A 352 -6.44 -3.12 -5.64
C PRO A 352 -5.28 -2.12 -5.69
N THR A 353 -4.42 -2.15 -4.66
CA THR A 353 -3.13 -1.47 -4.68
C THR A 353 -2.01 -2.51 -4.65
N LEU A 354 -1.12 -2.43 -5.63
CA LEU A 354 0.03 -3.32 -5.82
C LEU A 354 1.31 -2.57 -5.44
N TYR A 355 2.14 -3.16 -4.59
CA TYR A 355 3.44 -2.60 -4.24
C TYR A 355 4.51 -3.03 -5.25
N TYR A 356 5.42 -2.12 -5.65
CA TYR A 356 6.46 -2.43 -6.63
C TYR A 356 7.23 -3.70 -6.28
N GLY A 357 7.49 -4.52 -7.28
CA GLY A 357 8.21 -5.79 -7.13
C GLY A 357 7.36 -6.98 -6.72
N ASP A 358 6.13 -6.78 -6.21
CA ASP A 358 5.23 -7.90 -5.91
C ASP A 358 4.80 -8.61 -7.21
N GLU A 359 4.74 -7.88 -8.34
CA GLU A 359 4.45 -8.44 -9.66
C GLU A 359 5.51 -9.42 -10.18
N ILE A 360 6.72 -9.38 -9.62
CA ILE A 360 7.78 -10.35 -9.91
C ILE A 360 8.08 -11.28 -8.71
N GLY A 361 7.28 -11.17 -7.65
CA GLY A 361 7.41 -11.98 -6.44
C GLY A 361 8.67 -11.65 -5.65
N LEU A 362 9.05 -10.37 -5.52
CA LEU A 362 10.14 -9.98 -4.62
C LEU A 362 9.84 -10.42 -3.19
N THR A 363 10.89 -10.83 -2.50
CA THR A 363 10.88 -11.16 -1.07
C THR A 363 11.64 -10.12 -0.27
N ASP A 364 11.41 -10.11 1.03
CA ASP A 364 12.20 -9.30 1.96
C ASP A 364 13.68 -9.72 1.89
N VAL A 365 14.56 -8.73 1.93
CA VAL A 365 16.00 -8.95 1.87
C VAL A 365 16.62 -8.74 3.25
N ALA A 366 17.43 -9.69 3.70
CA ALA A 366 18.17 -9.53 4.95
C ALA A 366 19.19 -8.38 4.80
N ILE A 367 19.08 -7.37 5.65
CA ILE A 367 19.98 -6.21 5.65
C ILE A 367 21.12 -6.45 6.64
N PRO A 368 22.39 -6.39 6.20
CA PRO A 368 23.52 -6.45 7.11
C PRO A 368 23.46 -5.33 8.15
N PRO A 369 23.88 -5.56 9.41
CA PRO A 369 23.77 -4.55 10.48
C PRO A 369 24.46 -3.22 10.19
N ASP A 370 25.54 -3.26 9.42
CA ASP A 370 26.29 -2.06 8.97
C ASP A 370 25.66 -1.36 7.76
N ARG A 371 24.61 -1.91 7.20
CA ARG A 371 23.85 -1.37 6.06
C ARG A 371 22.43 -0.94 6.44
N VAL A 372 22.04 -1.11 7.70
CA VAL A 372 20.72 -0.66 8.20
C VAL A 372 20.64 0.85 8.13
N GLN A 373 19.58 1.36 7.54
CA GLN A 373 19.30 2.79 7.38
C GLN A 373 17.99 3.21 8.05
N ASP A 374 17.03 2.28 8.19
CA ASP A 374 15.72 2.60 8.76
C ASP A 374 15.83 3.07 10.22
N PRO A 375 15.33 4.28 10.52
CA PRO A 375 15.35 4.82 11.88
C PRO A 375 14.60 3.96 12.89
N ARG A 376 13.62 3.19 12.47
CA ARG A 376 12.88 2.28 13.38
C ARG A 376 13.76 1.16 13.89
N GLU A 377 14.50 0.48 13.00
CA GLU A 377 15.45 -0.56 13.40
C GLU A 377 16.62 0.02 14.21
N LEU A 378 17.08 1.22 13.85
CA LEU A 378 18.17 1.89 14.58
C LEU A 378 17.76 2.29 16.01
N ARG A 379 16.48 2.59 16.27
CA ARG A 379 15.99 3.00 17.59
C ARG A 379 15.52 1.83 18.44
N GLU A 380 14.95 0.79 17.83
CA GLU A 380 14.47 -0.43 18.48
C GLU A 380 15.10 -1.68 17.84
N PRO A 381 16.43 -1.85 17.95
CA PRO A 381 17.17 -2.86 17.20
C PRO A 381 16.79 -4.29 17.60
N GLY A 382 16.73 -5.18 16.61
CA GLY A 382 16.51 -6.62 16.81
C GLY A 382 15.07 -7.03 17.09
N LEU A 383 14.10 -6.11 17.01
CA LEU A 383 12.68 -6.44 17.12
C LEU A 383 12.08 -6.85 15.76
N GLY A 384 12.82 -6.70 14.66
CA GLY A 384 12.31 -7.01 13.32
C GLY A 384 11.25 -6.02 12.82
N LEU A 385 11.29 -4.78 13.33
CA LEU A 385 10.35 -3.71 12.96
C LEU A 385 10.90 -2.83 11.85
N GLY A 386 12.14 -3.05 11.42
CA GLY A 386 12.80 -2.30 10.36
C GLY A 386 12.16 -2.53 8.99
N ARG A 387 12.10 -1.47 8.18
CA ARG A 387 11.42 -1.45 6.87
C ARG A 387 12.40 -1.60 5.68
N ASP A 388 13.70 -1.48 5.89
CA ASP A 388 14.71 -1.65 4.82
C ASP A 388 14.55 -2.96 4.03
N PRO A 389 14.22 -4.13 4.65
CA PRO A 389 14.05 -5.39 3.94
C PRO A 389 13.04 -5.34 2.79
N VAL A 390 12.01 -4.52 2.89
CA VAL A 390 10.93 -4.41 1.90
C VAL A 390 11.14 -3.27 0.90
N ARG A 391 12.16 -2.43 1.11
CA ARG A 391 12.46 -1.21 0.32
C ARG A 391 13.63 -1.37 -0.64
N THR A 392 14.08 -2.60 -0.86
CA THR A 392 15.26 -2.92 -1.69
C THR A 392 15.03 -2.65 -3.17
N PRO A 393 16.09 -2.35 -3.95
CA PRO A 393 15.96 -1.93 -5.33
C PRO A 393 15.26 -2.93 -6.26
N MET A 394 14.49 -2.41 -7.22
CA MET A 394 13.81 -3.20 -8.25
C MET A 394 14.82 -3.84 -9.21
N PRO A 395 14.83 -5.17 -9.37
CA PRO A 395 15.71 -5.84 -10.33
C PRO A 395 15.07 -5.85 -11.72
N TRP A 396 15.63 -5.06 -12.62
CA TRP A 396 15.15 -4.96 -14.00
C TRP A 396 15.71 -6.04 -14.91
N ASN A 397 16.98 -6.44 -14.71
CA ASN A 397 17.65 -7.44 -15.52
C ASN A 397 18.83 -8.10 -14.77
N ALA A 398 19.60 -8.95 -15.44
CA ALA A 398 20.73 -9.68 -14.86
C ALA A 398 22.08 -8.95 -15.00
N SER A 399 22.11 -7.66 -15.38
CA SER A 399 23.34 -6.86 -15.42
C SER A 399 23.76 -6.40 -14.02
N ASP A 400 24.95 -5.80 -13.92
CA ASP A 400 25.46 -5.24 -12.66
C ASP A 400 24.40 -4.35 -12.01
N HIS A 401 24.31 -4.41 -10.68
CA HIS A 401 23.30 -3.73 -9.88
C HIS A 401 21.86 -3.97 -10.34
N ALA A 402 21.61 -5.15 -10.94
CA ALA A 402 20.29 -5.58 -11.42
C ALA A 402 19.67 -4.65 -12.49
N GLY A 403 20.46 -3.80 -13.16
CA GLY A 403 19.98 -2.76 -14.07
C GLY A 403 19.17 -1.66 -13.39
N PHE A 404 19.21 -1.61 -12.07
CA PHE A 404 18.61 -0.54 -11.28
C PHE A 404 19.46 0.74 -11.34
N SER A 405 20.77 0.61 -11.24
CA SER A 405 21.76 1.70 -11.19
C SER A 405 23.04 1.32 -11.89
N THR A 406 23.87 2.30 -12.21
CA THR A 406 25.27 2.11 -12.62
C THR A 406 26.24 2.19 -11.43
N ALA A 407 25.79 2.63 -10.25
CA ALA A 407 26.52 2.64 -9.00
C ALA A 407 25.95 1.60 -8.00
N GLU A 408 26.64 1.44 -6.86
CA GLU A 408 26.14 0.59 -5.78
C GLU A 408 24.82 1.15 -5.24
N PRO A 409 23.73 0.35 -5.19
CA PRO A 409 22.45 0.80 -4.69
C PRO A 409 22.48 1.14 -3.19
N TRP A 410 21.63 2.09 -2.79
CA TRP A 410 21.50 2.57 -1.41
C TRP A 410 21.15 1.47 -0.39
N LEU A 411 20.41 0.43 -0.82
CA LEU A 411 20.16 -0.81 -0.07
C LEU A 411 20.64 -2.02 -0.87
N PRO A 412 20.95 -3.16 -0.22
CA PRO A 412 21.32 -4.39 -0.89
C PRO A 412 20.22 -4.91 -1.82
N LEU A 413 20.63 -5.54 -2.90
CA LEU A 413 19.74 -6.32 -3.76
C LEU A 413 19.43 -7.70 -3.14
N GLY A 414 18.25 -8.25 -3.43
CA GLY A 414 17.93 -9.64 -3.11
C GLY A 414 18.92 -10.60 -3.79
N PRO A 415 19.37 -11.69 -3.15
CA PRO A 415 20.44 -12.55 -3.68
C PRO A 415 20.04 -13.28 -4.97
N ASP A 416 18.77 -13.37 -5.26
CA ASP A 416 18.20 -14.05 -6.44
C ASP A 416 17.95 -13.13 -7.65
N TRP A 417 18.32 -11.85 -7.57
CA TRP A 417 18.14 -10.89 -8.66
C TRP A 417 18.71 -11.34 -10.02
N PRO A 418 19.77 -12.14 -10.14
CA PRO A 418 20.25 -12.58 -11.44
C PRO A 418 19.24 -13.44 -12.22
N THR A 419 18.34 -14.11 -11.50
CA THR A 419 17.28 -14.97 -12.06
C THR A 419 15.88 -14.41 -11.83
N ARG A 420 15.64 -13.71 -10.70
CA ARG A 420 14.38 -13.05 -10.37
C ARG A 420 14.47 -11.58 -10.74
N ASN A 421 14.16 -11.26 -11.97
CA ASN A 421 14.14 -9.88 -12.48
C ASN A 421 13.09 -9.73 -13.58
N VAL A 422 12.76 -8.49 -13.92
CA VAL A 422 11.72 -8.18 -14.92
C VAL A 422 12.05 -8.79 -16.28
N ALA A 423 13.29 -8.70 -16.74
CA ALA A 423 13.68 -9.22 -18.07
C ALA A 423 13.54 -10.74 -18.15
N ALA A 424 13.99 -11.47 -17.13
CA ALA A 424 13.84 -12.92 -17.07
C ALA A 424 12.38 -13.34 -17.05
N GLN A 425 11.55 -12.67 -16.25
CA GLN A 425 10.13 -12.99 -16.12
C GLN A 425 9.32 -12.58 -17.36
N ASN A 426 9.71 -11.56 -18.08
CA ASN A 426 9.12 -11.23 -19.38
C ASN A 426 9.28 -12.35 -20.43
N ALA A 427 10.33 -13.15 -20.32
CA ALA A 427 10.59 -14.28 -21.21
C ALA A 427 9.87 -15.58 -20.79
N ASP A 428 9.30 -15.62 -19.61
CA ASP A 428 8.64 -16.81 -19.04
C ASP A 428 7.12 -16.59 -18.89
N ALA A 429 6.35 -17.28 -19.71
CA ALA A 429 4.87 -17.24 -19.66
C ALA A 429 4.27 -17.85 -18.37
N GLY A 430 5.04 -18.63 -17.60
CA GLY A 430 4.64 -19.18 -16.29
C GLY A 430 5.01 -18.28 -15.12
N SER A 431 5.68 -17.15 -15.36
CA SER A 431 6.19 -16.25 -14.32
C SER A 431 5.08 -15.58 -13.49
N MET A 432 5.48 -14.99 -12.37
CA MET A 432 4.60 -14.14 -11.55
C MET A 432 4.17 -12.89 -12.34
N LEU A 433 5.07 -12.29 -13.11
CA LEU A 433 4.77 -11.13 -13.94
C LEU A 433 3.72 -11.43 -15.01
N ALA A 434 3.83 -12.59 -15.67
CA ALA A 434 2.82 -13.03 -16.65
C ALA A 434 1.45 -13.22 -15.98
N LEU A 435 1.42 -13.84 -14.80
CA LEU A 435 0.19 -14.01 -14.03
C LEU A 435 -0.47 -12.66 -13.69
N HIS A 436 0.30 -11.67 -13.21
CA HIS A 436 -0.23 -10.35 -12.89
C HIS A 436 -0.84 -9.67 -14.10
N ARG A 437 -0.19 -9.75 -15.26
CA ARG A 437 -0.71 -9.22 -16.54
C ARG A 437 -2.01 -9.90 -16.95
N ASP A 438 -2.07 -11.22 -16.85
CA ASP A 438 -3.27 -11.99 -17.18
C ASP A 438 -4.44 -11.61 -16.26
N LEU A 439 -4.20 -11.47 -14.95
CA LEU A 439 -5.21 -11.06 -13.97
C LEU A 439 -5.72 -9.63 -14.21
N LEU A 440 -4.82 -8.69 -14.48
CA LEU A 440 -5.20 -7.31 -14.79
C LEU A 440 -5.95 -7.21 -16.11
N ALA A 441 -5.56 -7.99 -17.13
CA ALA A 441 -6.30 -8.09 -18.39
C ALA A 441 -7.70 -8.68 -18.19
N LEU A 442 -7.84 -9.74 -17.37
CA LEU A 442 -9.14 -10.31 -17.02
C LEU A 442 -10.01 -9.29 -16.27
N ARG A 443 -9.45 -8.58 -15.28
CA ARG A 443 -10.18 -7.56 -14.53
C ARG A 443 -10.72 -6.45 -15.43
N ARG A 444 -9.94 -5.99 -16.40
CA ARG A 444 -10.37 -4.97 -17.39
C ARG A 444 -11.42 -5.51 -18.36
N LYS A 445 -11.32 -6.78 -18.76
CA LYS A 445 -12.22 -7.41 -19.72
C LYS A 445 -13.58 -7.71 -19.14
N HIS A 446 -13.67 -8.03 -17.85
CA HIS A 446 -14.87 -8.52 -17.19
C HIS A 446 -15.40 -7.51 -16.17
N ALA A 447 -16.55 -6.87 -16.48
CA ALA A 447 -17.16 -5.88 -15.60
C ALA A 447 -17.49 -6.46 -14.21
N ALA A 448 -17.84 -7.73 -14.13
CA ALA A 448 -18.04 -8.43 -12.86
C ALA A 448 -16.81 -8.38 -11.96
N LEU A 449 -15.58 -8.51 -12.50
CA LEU A 449 -14.35 -8.39 -11.72
C LEU A 449 -14.00 -6.93 -11.37
N GLY A 450 -14.23 -6.01 -12.30
CA GLY A 450 -13.93 -4.58 -12.12
C GLY A 450 -14.84 -3.92 -11.09
N ILE A 451 -16.14 -3.96 -11.33
CA ILE A 451 -17.17 -3.19 -10.60
C ILE A 451 -18.34 -4.01 -10.05
N GLY A 452 -18.34 -5.34 -10.24
CA GLY A 452 -19.44 -6.20 -9.81
C GLY A 452 -19.57 -6.32 -8.28
N ASP A 453 -20.73 -6.79 -7.84
CA ASP A 453 -20.99 -7.12 -6.44
C ASP A 453 -20.16 -8.33 -5.99
N PHE A 454 -19.98 -8.44 -4.69
CA PHE A 454 -19.29 -9.55 -4.04
C PHE A 454 -20.28 -10.41 -3.24
N ARG A 455 -20.13 -11.74 -3.34
CA ARG A 455 -20.85 -12.67 -2.50
C ARG A 455 -19.94 -13.84 -2.10
N LEU A 456 -19.73 -14.01 -0.80
CA LEU A 456 -19.02 -15.16 -0.26
C LEU A 456 -19.82 -16.45 -0.56
N MET A 457 -19.11 -17.53 -0.93
CA MET A 457 -19.69 -18.85 -1.14
C MET A 457 -19.23 -19.81 -0.03
N GLU A 458 -20.08 -20.78 0.30
CA GLU A 458 -19.67 -21.84 1.22
C GLU A 458 -18.61 -22.73 0.57
N ALA A 459 -17.52 -22.96 1.30
CA ALA A 459 -16.47 -23.90 0.93
C ALA A 459 -15.93 -24.59 2.19
N ALA A 460 -15.54 -25.85 2.03
CA ALA A 460 -14.94 -26.63 3.12
C ALA A 460 -13.42 -26.55 3.10
N GLY A 461 -12.80 -26.92 4.20
CA GLY A 461 -11.33 -26.99 4.32
C GLY A 461 -10.67 -25.61 4.20
N ASP A 462 -9.53 -25.57 3.51
CA ASP A 462 -8.75 -24.35 3.27
C ASP A 462 -9.05 -23.70 1.92
N VAL A 463 -10.32 -23.77 1.48
CA VAL A 463 -10.77 -23.11 0.25
C VAL A 463 -11.52 -21.82 0.59
N LEU A 464 -11.09 -20.71 -0.02
CA LEU A 464 -11.84 -19.47 -0.07
C LEU A 464 -12.56 -19.40 -1.42
N ALA A 465 -13.90 -19.35 -1.42
CA ALA A 465 -14.70 -19.26 -2.63
C ALA A 465 -15.68 -18.08 -2.57
N TYR A 466 -15.83 -17.36 -3.68
CA TYR A 466 -16.76 -16.23 -3.79
C TYR A 466 -17.20 -15.99 -5.23
N GLU A 467 -18.30 -15.27 -5.37
CA GLU A 467 -18.88 -14.84 -6.63
C GLU A 467 -18.72 -13.33 -6.80
N ARG A 468 -18.39 -12.92 -8.03
CA ARG A 468 -18.46 -11.54 -8.51
C ARG A 468 -19.58 -11.48 -9.56
N ARG A 469 -20.46 -10.49 -9.45
CA ARG A 469 -21.59 -10.36 -10.36
C ARG A 469 -21.80 -8.93 -10.82
N HIS A 470 -21.98 -8.76 -12.12
CA HIS A 470 -22.40 -7.49 -12.72
C HIS A 470 -23.41 -7.78 -13.84
N GLU A 471 -24.61 -7.24 -13.71
CA GLU A 471 -25.72 -7.55 -14.63
C GLU A 471 -25.92 -9.08 -14.82
N ASP A 472 -25.77 -9.57 -16.03
CA ASP A 472 -25.89 -10.99 -16.39
C ASP A 472 -24.57 -11.77 -16.25
N GLU A 473 -23.46 -11.07 -16.02
CA GLU A 473 -22.14 -11.70 -15.89
C GLU A 473 -21.92 -12.19 -14.45
N ARG A 474 -21.59 -13.48 -14.33
CA ARG A 474 -21.26 -14.13 -13.06
C ARG A 474 -19.89 -14.80 -13.18
N ILE A 475 -18.97 -14.44 -12.27
CA ILE A 475 -17.64 -15.04 -12.19
C ILE A 475 -17.47 -15.61 -10.79
N VAL A 476 -17.07 -16.87 -10.73
CA VAL A 476 -16.79 -17.58 -9.48
C VAL A 476 -15.29 -17.79 -9.36
N ILE A 477 -14.77 -17.51 -8.20
CA ILE A 477 -13.37 -17.65 -7.84
C ILE A 477 -13.27 -18.67 -6.70
N ALA A 478 -12.34 -19.63 -6.80
CA ALA A 478 -12.03 -20.54 -5.72
C ALA A 478 -10.50 -20.64 -5.57
N LEU A 479 -10.04 -20.50 -4.33
CA LEU A 479 -8.63 -20.40 -3.94
C LEU A 479 -8.33 -21.50 -2.92
N ASN A 480 -7.47 -22.45 -3.26
CA ASN A 480 -6.93 -23.38 -2.28
C ASN A 480 -5.73 -22.74 -1.56
N MET A 481 -5.96 -22.31 -0.33
CA MET A 481 -4.97 -21.66 0.52
C MET A 481 -4.17 -22.66 1.37
N GLY A 482 -4.47 -23.95 1.22
CA GLY A 482 -3.84 -25.04 1.97
C GLY A 482 -2.73 -25.74 1.20
N ALA A 483 -1.99 -26.58 1.94
CA ALA A 483 -0.90 -27.40 1.40
C ALA A 483 -1.37 -28.79 0.92
N THR A 484 -2.68 -29.06 0.89
CA THR A 484 -3.26 -30.34 0.48
C THR A 484 -4.32 -30.12 -0.59
N GLU A 485 -4.58 -31.17 -1.37
CA GLU A 485 -5.69 -31.18 -2.31
C GLU A 485 -7.05 -30.98 -1.60
N GLN A 486 -7.91 -30.15 -2.16
CA GLN A 486 -9.21 -29.82 -1.61
C GLN A 486 -10.32 -30.05 -2.65
N THR A 487 -11.48 -30.48 -2.18
CA THR A 487 -12.68 -30.59 -3.02
C THR A 487 -13.57 -29.39 -2.79
N VAL A 488 -13.99 -28.72 -3.86
CA VAL A 488 -14.94 -27.60 -3.83
C VAL A 488 -16.09 -27.86 -4.80
N VAL A 489 -17.30 -27.46 -4.41
CA VAL A 489 -18.49 -27.54 -5.27
C VAL A 489 -18.75 -26.17 -5.90
N LEU A 490 -18.67 -26.08 -7.22
CA LEU A 490 -18.84 -24.85 -7.97
C LEU A 490 -19.88 -25.01 -9.07
N PRO A 491 -20.54 -23.92 -9.51
CA PRO A 491 -21.39 -23.95 -10.70
C PRO A 491 -20.59 -24.31 -11.95
N GLN A 492 -21.26 -24.89 -12.93
CA GLN A 492 -20.61 -25.14 -14.22
C GLN A 492 -20.30 -23.83 -14.94
N GLY A 493 -19.11 -23.72 -15.50
CA GLY A 493 -18.66 -22.48 -16.16
C GLY A 493 -17.51 -22.70 -17.14
N GLU A 494 -17.24 -21.66 -17.89
CA GLU A 494 -16.04 -21.54 -18.72
C GLU A 494 -14.84 -21.20 -17.82
N ASN A 495 -13.76 -21.94 -17.94
CA ASN A 495 -12.51 -21.62 -17.23
C ASN A 495 -11.82 -20.42 -17.88
N LEU A 496 -11.73 -19.32 -17.14
CA LEU A 496 -11.04 -18.10 -17.58
C LEU A 496 -9.56 -18.14 -17.23
N LEU A 497 -9.21 -18.67 -16.05
CA LEU A 497 -7.84 -18.82 -15.57
C LEU A 497 -7.76 -19.95 -14.54
N THR A 498 -6.71 -20.73 -14.64
CA THR A 498 -6.28 -21.65 -13.58
C THR A 498 -4.81 -21.42 -13.32
N ILE A 499 -4.42 -21.19 -12.06
CA ILE A 499 -3.04 -21.25 -11.63
C ILE A 499 -2.83 -22.57 -10.90
N ALA A 500 -1.76 -23.27 -11.25
CA ALA A 500 -1.28 -24.45 -10.54
C ALA A 500 0.17 -24.25 -10.13
N THR A 501 0.59 -24.91 -9.06
CA THR A 501 2.01 -24.92 -8.69
C THR A 501 2.82 -25.57 -9.81
N PRO A 502 3.92 -24.96 -10.29
CA PRO A 502 4.81 -25.62 -11.22
C PRO A 502 5.29 -26.93 -10.60
N SER A 503 5.01 -28.06 -11.25
CA SER A 503 5.55 -29.35 -10.79
C SER A 503 7.08 -29.27 -10.72
N PRO A 504 7.73 -29.73 -9.64
CA PRO A 504 9.18 -29.78 -9.60
C PRO A 504 9.67 -30.59 -10.80
N LEU A 505 10.51 -29.99 -11.61
CA LEU A 505 11.08 -30.56 -12.83
C LEU A 505 11.64 -31.95 -12.50
N ARG A 506 11.05 -33.00 -13.08
CA ARG A 506 11.76 -34.27 -13.25
C ARG A 506 12.97 -33.97 -14.14
N GLY A 507 14.15 -34.31 -13.62
CA GLY A 507 15.44 -33.99 -14.15
C GLY A 507 15.61 -34.16 -15.66
N GLU A 508 16.39 -33.27 -16.19
CA GLU A 508 17.23 -33.32 -17.38
C GLU A 508 16.69 -33.98 -18.65
N GLY A 509 16.35 -33.16 -19.64
CA GLY A 509 16.22 -33.50 -21.03
C GLY A 509 16.36 -32.23 -21.88
N ARG A 510 17.54 -32.01 -22.45
CA ARG A 510 17.79 -31.00 -23.48
C ARG A 510 16.83 -31.20 -24.66
N GLY A 511 16.20 -30.15 -25.14
CA GLY A 511 15.59 -30.17 -26.44
C GLY A 511 14.42 -29.23 -26.65
N GLU A 512 14.65 -28.21 -27.43
CA GLU A 512 13.75 -27.49 -28.34
C GLU A 512 12.50 -26.81 -27.78
N GLY A 513 12.47 -25.51 -27.98
CA GLY A 513 11.33 -24.62 -27.72
C GLY A 513 10.01 -25.14 -28.28
N ARG A 514 9.17 -25.67 -27.43
CA ARG A 514 7.76 -25.89 -27.74
C ARG A 514 6.95 -24.75 -27.16
N ARG A 515 6.30 -23.99 -28.05
CA ARG A 515 5.12 -23.19 -27.69
C ARG A 515 4.17 -24.10 -26.93
N LEU A 516 3.87 -23.75 -25.66
CA LEU A 516 2.79 -24.41 -24.92
C LEU A 516 1.49 -24.07 -25.64
N THR A 517 0.94 -25.04 -26.36
CA THR A 517 -0.40 -24.98 -26.92
C THR A 517 -1.42 -25.00 -25.78
N GLU A 518 -2.62 -24.45 -26.01
CA GLU A 518 -3.77 -24.36 -25.08
C GLU A 518 -4.04 -25.62 -24.26
N THR A 519 -3.57 -26.79 -24.68
CA THR A 519 -3.75 -28.09 -24.02
C THR A 519 -2.92 -28.31 -22.75
N ALA A 520 -1.86 -27.54 -22.48
CA ALA A 520 -1.05 -27.67 -21.27
C ALA A 520 -1.60 -26.87 -20.07
N ARG A 521 -2.57 -25.98 -20.29
CA ARG A 521 -3.24 -25.17 -19.25
C ARG A 521 -4.37 -25.90 -18.51
N SER A 522 -4.74 -27.12 -18.89
CA SER A 522 -5.95 -27.80 -18.40
C SER A 522 -5.72 -29.13 -17.65
N ALA A 523 -4.49 -29.48 -17.30
CA ALA A 523 -4.21 -30.85 -16.86
C ALA A 523 -4.58 -31.19 -15.40
N SER A 524 -4.82 -30.22 -14.52
CA SER A 524 -5.14 -30.46 -13.10
C SER A 524 -6.61 -30.15 -12.73
N PHE A 525 -7.25 -29.22 -13.41
CA PHE A 525 -8.62 -28.83 -13.11
C PHE A 525 -9.63 -29.69 -13.90
N SER A 526 -10.01 -30.83 -13.36
CA SER A 526 -11.00 -31.71 -13.96
C SER A 526 -12.27 -31.76 -13.10
N PRO A 527 -13.45 -31.40 -13.66
CA PRO A 527 -14.72 -31.61 -12.96
C PRO A 527 -15.03 -33.11 -12.82
N SER A 528 -15.69 -33.48 -11.73
CA SER A 528 -16.30 -34.80 -11.63
C SER A 528 -17.21 -35.06 -12.83
N PRO A 529 -17.20 -36.28 -13.40
CA PRO A 529 -18.00 -36.60 -14.60
C PRO A 529 -19.52 -36.48 -14.41
N ASN A 530 -20.02 -36.56 -13.18
CA ASN A 530 -21.45 -36.47 -12.88
C ASN A 530 -21.82 -35.10 -12.28
N PRO A 531 -22.77 -34.37 -12.90
CA PRO A 531 -23.29 -33.12 -12.32
C PRO A 531 -24.11 -33.44 -11.05
N LEU A 532 -23.95 -32.54 -10.05
CA LEU A 532 -24.80 -32.52 -8.85
C LEU A 532 -26.17 -31.89 -9.16
N PRO A 533 -27.18 -32.07 -8.29
CA PRO A 533 -28.45 -31.36 -8.41
C PRO A 533 -28.23 -29.84 -8.48
N GLY A 534 -28.84 -29.15 -9.44
CA GLY A 534 -28.71 -27.70 -9.60
C GLY A 534 -27.64 -27.24 -10.61
N GLY A 535 -26.97 -28.16 -11.33
CA GLY A 535 -25.96 -27.82 -12.34
C GLY A 535 -24.58 -27.50 -11.74
N GLU A 536 -24.35 -27.89 -10.50
CA GLU A 536 -23.05 -27.77 -9.81
C GLU A 536 -22.19 -29.01 -10.09
N ARG A 537 -20.86 -28.82 -9.92
CA ARG A 537 -19.89 -29.91 -10.03
C ARG A 537 -18.87 -29.84 -8.90
N ALA A 538 -18.40 -31.00 -8.47
CA ALA A 538 -17.25 -31.10 -7.59
C ALA A 538 -15.96 -30.95 -8.41
N TYR A 539 -15.08 -30.11 -7.95
CA TYR A 539 -13.75 -29.85 -8.51
C TYR A 539 -12.69 -30.17 -7.50
N GLN A 540 -11.60 -30.77 -7.97
CA GLN A 540 -10.40 -30.96 -7.16
C GLN A 540 -9.44 -29.80 -7.42
N LEU A 541 -9.06 -29.11 -6.36
CA LEU A 541 -8.06 -28.06 -6.40
C LEU A 541 -6.76 -28.60 -5.77
N ALA A 542 -5.69 -28.64 -6.54
CA ALA A 542 -4.38 -28.98 -6.04
C ALA A 542 -3.90 -27.98 -4.97
N PRO A 543 -2.89 -28.28 -4.16
CA PRO A 543 -2.29 -27.32 -3.25
C PRO A 543 -1.89 -26.04 -3.97
N ASN A 544 -2.16 -24.88 -3.37
CA ASN A 544 -1.82 -23.56 -3.95
C ASN A 544 -2.46 -23.31 -5.33
N GLU A 545 -3.56 -23.96 -5.64
CA GLU A 545 -4.29 -23.76 -6.90
C GLU A 545 -5.39 -22.72 -6.73
N ALA A 546 -5.60 -21.91 -7.76
CA ALA A 546 -6.75 -21.03 -7.86
C ALA A 546 -7.39 -21.15 -9.22
N VAL A 547 -8.72 -20.99 -9.25
CA VAL A 547 -9.53 -21.05 -10.48
C VAL A 547 -10.48 -19.86 -10.55
N ILE A 548 -10.64 -19.34 -11.77
CA ILE A 548 -11.60 -18.29 -12.11
C ILE A 548 -12.53 -18.85 -13.20
N LEU A 549 -13.82 -18.96 -12.90
CA LEU A 549 -14.85 -19.52 -13.79
C LEU A 549 -15.88 -18.45 -14.16
N ARG A 550 -16.17 -18.30 -15.46
CA ARG A 550 -17.37 -17.58 -15.90
C ARG A 550 -18.54 -18.58 -15.94
N VAL A 551 -19.54 -18.37 -15.10
CA VAL A 551 -20.70 -19.26 -15.01
C VAL A 551 -21.51 -19.19 -16.32
N THR A 552 -21.74 -20.34 -16.93
CA THR A 552 -22.63 -20.46 -18.11
C THR A 552 -24.09 -20.57 -17.65
N ARG A 553 -24.98 -19.90 -18.39
CA ARG A 553 -26.45 -19.93 -18.11
C ARG A 553 -27.02 -21.34 -18.25
#